data_486c4ecd16422f9c9316ea4eb4bd00ed
#
_entry.id   486c4ecd16422f9c9316ea4eb4bd00ed
#
_cell.length_a   1.000
_cell.length_b   1.000
_cell.length_c   1.000
_cell.angle_alpha   90.00
_cell.angle_beta   90.00
_cell.angle_gamma   90.00
#
_symmetry.space_group_name_H-M   'P 1'
#
loop_
_entity.id
_entity.type
_entity.pdbx_description
1 polymer ?
#
loop_
_entity_poly.entity_id
_entity_poly.type
_entity_poly.pdbx_seq_one_letter_code
_entity_poly.pdbx_strand_id
1 'polypeptide(L)'
;MGRRSLERYEQLMRGHVIPELGEKRLQQLHATEIDRLYEGLESKLAPRTQNQVHIVFAACLKAAVRKGLLSSNPIDRAERIPSPGESDHGQVLDAEQITALVQCFKGSAIHPIVAVAAFTGARRNEILGLQWSDLDPVAKTLRIERALEETKGKPGEGPVRRLKEPKRAAHKRTIQIDDALIALLLSEREKHLRLVAGIPDGAAVDLSLIKLPEGALMFPTFHGRDGDFTKLRDAKAVSKHFEKWSRKTFPGLCFHDLRGSHETALLDAGVPVHVVAARCGHDPATLLRSYAKRTRKADTSAANVIGAMSAAALE
;
A
#
# COMPACT_ATOMS: atom_id res chain seq x y z
N MET A 1 -1.16 18.40 -7.90
CA MET A 1 -1.21 16.96 -8.26
C MET A 1 0.19 16.38 -8.18
N GLY A 2 0.38 15.12 -7.70
CA GLY A 2 1.71 14.51 -7.61
C GLY A 2 2.18 13.97 -8.97
N ARG A 3 3.52 13.95 -9.20
CA ARG A 3 4.13 13.47 -10.45
C ARG A 3 3.62 12.08 -10.86
N ARG A 4 3.57 11.11 -9.94
CA ARG A 4 3.06 9.77 -10.23
C ARG A 4 1.59 9.74 -10.68
N SER A 5 0.74 10.63 -10.13
CA SER A 5 -0.65 10.73 -10.57
C SER A 5 -0.74 11.28 -11.99
N LEU A 6 0.10 12.26 -12.32
CA LEU A 6 0.19 12.81 -13.67
C LEU A 6 0.65 11.74 -14.67
N GLU A 7 1.71 11.00 -14.35
CA GLU A 7 2.20 9.88 -15.17
C GLU A 7 1.11 8.83 -15.42
N ARG A 8 0.31 8.52 -14.39
CA ARG A 8 -0.82 7.58 -14.53
C ARG A 8 -1.93 8.14 -15.43
N TYR A 9 -2.27 9.41 -15.28
CA TYR A 9 -3.28 10.07 -16.11
C TYR A 9 -2.84 10.12 -17.56
N GLU A 10 -1.59 10.50 -17.81
CA GLU A 10 -1.02 10.49 -19.15
C GLU A 10 -1.02 9.08 -19.76
N GLN A 11 -0.65 8.06 -19.00
CA GLN A 11 -0.71 6.67 -19.45
C GLN A 11 -2.12 6.25 -19.87
N LEU A 12 -3.14 6.58 -19.07
CA LEU A 12 -4.53 6.23 -19.37
C LEU A 12 -5.03 6.96 -20.62
N MET A 13 -4.74 8.25 -20.73
CA MET A 13 -5.14 9.04 -21.88
C MET A 13 -4.44 8.58 -23.16
N ARG A 14 -3.11 8.44 -23.15
CA ARG A 14 -2.32 8.00 -24.31
C ARG A 14 -2.58 6.55 -24.70
N GLY A 15 -2.89 5.68 -23.74
CA GLY A 15 -3.12 4.26 -24.02
C GLY A 15 -4.54 3.94 -24.50
N HIS A 16 -5.53 4.76 -24.14
CA HIS A 16 -6.92 4.35 -24.32
C HIS A 16 -7.84 5.41 -24.96
N VAL A 17 -7.59 6.69 -24.76
CA VAL A 17 -8.47 7.76 -25.26
C VAL A 17 -7.90 8.37 -26.55
N ILE A 18 -6.63 8.76 -26.53
CA ILE A 18 -5.98 9.42 -27.67
C ILE A 18 -5.96 8.54 -28.94
N PRO A 19 -5.75 7.22 -28.88
CA PRO A 19 -5.77 6.39 -30.08
C PRO A 19 -7.13 6.37 -30.80
N GLU A 20 -8.23 6.52 -30.08
CA GLU A 20 -9.59 6.44 -30.62
C GLU A 20 -10.19 7.83 -30.94
N LEU A 21 -9.86 8.84 -30.15
CA LEU A 21 -10.49 10.16 -30.22
C LEU A 21 -9.52 11.32 -30.49
N GLY A 22 -8.21 11.08 -30.49
CA GLY A 22 -7.19 12.13 -30.49
C GLY A 22 -7.11 12.96 -31.78
N GLU A 23 -7.53 12.43 -32.91
CA GLU A 23 -7.58 13.14 -34.20
C GLU A 23 -8.81 14.03 -34.36
N LYS A 24 -9.81 13.87 -33.46
CA LYS A 24 -11.05 14.65 -33.55
C LYS A 24 -10.88 16.02 -32.90
N ARG A 25 -11.49 17.03 -33.54
CA ARG A 25 -11.60 18.35 -32.92
C ARG A 25 -12.47 18.25 -31.67
N LEU A 26 -12.01 18.85 -30.58
CA LEU A 26 -12.71 18.79 -29.30
C LEU A 26 -14.17 19.24 -29.36
N GLN A 27 -14.46 20.28 -30.20
CA GLN A 27 -15.80 20.81 -30.41
C GLN A 27 -16.74 19.89 -31.20
N GLN A 28 -16.19 18.87 -31.86
CA GLN A 28 -16.92 17.87 -32.63
C GLN A 28 -17.10 16.54 -31.88
N LEU A 29 -16.69 16.49 -30.61
CA LEU A 29 -16.81 15.30 -29.78
C LEU A 29 -18.25 15.20 -29.25
N HIS A 30 -18.97 14.16 -29.64
CA HIS A 30 -20.33 13.86 -29.22
C HIS A 30 -20.38 12.70 -28.21
N ALA A 31 -21.48 12.61 -27.46
CA ALA A 31 -21.71 11.54 -26.48
C ALA A 31 -21.63 10.14 -27.09
N THR A 32 -22.16 9.96 -28.29
CA THR A 32 -22.15 8.68 -29.04
C THR A 32 -20.75 8.14 -29.31
N GLU A 33 -19.76 9.01 -29.46
CA GLU A 33 -18.36 8.60 -29.68
C GLU A 33 -17.70 8.21 -28.39
N ILE A 34 -18.10 8.85 -27.30
CA ILE A 34 -17.68 8.50 -25.93
C ILE A 34 -18.26 7.13 -25.56
N ASP A 35 -19.51 6.86 -25.88
CA ASP A 35 -20.13 5.56 -25.65
C ASP A 35 -19.44 4.44 -26.43
N ARG A 36 -19.09 4.69 -27.73
CA ARG A 36 -18.28 3.72 -28.50
C ARG A 36 -16.90 3.48 -27.92
N LEU A 37 -16.24 4.54 -27.44
CA LEU A 37 -14.97 4.37 -26.74
C LEU A 37 -15.12 3.42 -25.53
N TYR A 38 -16.13 3.66 -24.67
CA TYR A 38 -16.35 2.83 -23.49
C TYR A 38 -16.72 1.39 -23.86
N GLU A 39 -17.57 1.18 -24.85
CA GLU A 39 -17.88 -0.15 -25.39
C GLU A 39 -16.62 -0.89 -25.86
N GLY A 40 -15.74 -0.22 -26.60
CA GLY A 40 -14.46 -0.77 -27.04
C GLY A 40 -13.48 -1.07 -25.90
N LEU A 41 -13.64 -0.47 -24.71
CA LEU A 41 -12.83 -0.75 -23.54
C LEU A 41 -13.32 -1.95 -22.72
N GLU A 42 -14.60 -2.33 -22.84
CA GLU A 42 -15.19 -3.43 -22.06
C GLU A 42 -14.47 -4.77 -22.29
N SER A 43 -14.07 -5.05 -23.54
CA SER A 43 -13.33 -6.26 -23.89
C SER A 43 -11.82 -6.18 -23.60
N LYS A 44 -11.28 -4.97 -23.40
CA LYS A 44 -9.82 -4.74 -23.27
C LYS A 44 -9.36 -4.53 -21.82
N LEU A 45 -10.23 -4.04 -20.96
CA LEU A 45 -9.87 -3.57 -19.63
C LEU A 45 -10.81 -4.10 -18.54
N ALA A 46 -10.24 -4.35 -17.35
CA ALA A 46 -11.05 -4.63 -16.17
C ALA A 46 -11.92 -3.40 -15.78
N PRO A 47 -13.14 -3.59 -15.22
CA PRO A 47 -14.11 -2.51 -14.93
C PRO A 47 -13.50 -1.35 -14.13
N ARG A 48 -12.67 -1.64 -13.13
CA ARG A 48 -11.96 -0.62 -12.34
C ARG A 48 -11.03 0.25 -13.19
N THR A 49 -10.36 -0.32 -14.19
CA THR A 49 -9.47 0.43 -15.07
C THR A 49 -10.27 1.28 -16.06
N GLN A 50 -11.37 0.75 -16.59
CA GLN A 50 -12.32 1.50 -17.42
C GLN A 50 -12.83 2.75 -16.65
N ASN A 51 -13.27 2.56 -15.41
CA ASN A 51 -13.71 3.67 -14.56
C ASN A 51 -12.59 4.70 -14.31
N GLN A 52 -11.33 4.26 -14.16
CA GLN A 52 -10.21 5.21 -14.06
C GLN A 52 -10.00 6.00 -15.34
N VAL A 53 -10.15 5.38 -16.52
CA VAL A 53 -10.11 6.09 -17.82
C VAL A 53 -11.20 7.14 -17.87
N HIS A 54 -12.46 6.76 -17.52
CA HIS A 54 -13.58 7.68 -17.45
C HIS A 54 -13.30 8.90 -16.55
N ILE A 55 -12.86 8.66 -15.30
CA ILE A 55 -12.58 9.74 -14.32
C ILE A 55 -11.56 10.73 -14.88
N VAL A 56 -10.48 10.24 -15.50
CA VAL A 56 -9.43 11.10 -16.05
C VAL A 56 -9.92 11.86 -17.27
N PHE A 57 -10.64 11.19 -18.18
CA PHE A 57 -11.18 11.78 -19.38
C PHE A 57 -12.24 12.84 -19.06
N ALA A 58 -13.17 12.53 -18.15
CA ALA A 58 -14.17 13.48 -17.65
C ALA A 58 -13.50 14.74 -17.03
N ALA A 59 -12.44 14.55 -16.27
CA ALA A 59 -11.69 15.67 -15.70
C ALA A 59 -11.03 16.54 -16.77
N CYS A 60 -10.51 15.96 -17.85
CA CYS A 60 -9.97 16.69 -18.99
C CYS A 60 -11.04 17.52 -19.70
N LEU A 61 -12.21 16.91 -20.01
CA LEU A 61 -13.32 17.61 -20.66
C LEU A 61 -13.91 18.72 -19.79
N LYS A 62 -14.05 18.47 -18.48
CA LYS A 62 -14.46 19.49 -17.51
C LYS A 62 -13.48 20.67 -17.47
N ALA A 63 -12.17 20.41 -17.60
CA ALA A 63 -11.19 21.46 -17.70
C ALA A 63 -11.29 22.25 -19.03
N ALA A 64 -11.64 21.59 -20.13
CA ALA A 64 -11.89 22.23 -21.41
C ALA A 64 -13.11 23.18 -21.38
N VAL A 65 -14.21 22.75 -20.75
CA VAL A 65 -15.38 23.62 -20.52
C VAL A 65 -15.00 24.85 -19.68
N ARG A 66 -14.28 24.63 -18.59
CA ARG A 66 -13.84 25.72 -17.70
C ARG A 66 -12.92 26.75 -18.37
N LYS A 67 -12.18 26.32 -19.42
CA LYS A 67 -11.31 27.17 -20.23
C LYS A 67 -12.03 27.77 -21.46
N GLY A 68 -13.32 27.56 -21.62
CA GLY A 68 -14.10 28.06 -22.75
C GLY A 68 -13.81 27.34 -24.09
N LEU A 69 -13.13 26.20 -24.09
CA LEU A 69 -12.86 25.40 -25.27
C LEU A 69 -14.06 24.55 -25.70
N LEU A 70 -14.99 24.29 -24.77
CA LEU A 70 -16.26 23.61 -24.96
C LEU A 70 -17.36 24.41 -24.25
N SER A 71 -18.56 24.43 -24.86
CA SER A 71 -19.74 25.03 -24.25
C SER A 71 -20.38 24.16 -23.19
N SER A 72 -20.31 22.85 -23.35
CA SER A 72 -20.80 21.85 -22.37
C SER A 72 -19.94 20.59 -22.42
N ASN A 73 -19.99 19.77 -21.36
CA ASN A 73 -19.25 18.53 -21.32
C ASN A 73 -20.02 17.41 -22.03
N PRO A 74 -19.53 16.85 -23.13
CA PRO A 74 -20.25 15.80 -23.86
C PRO A 74 -20.39 14.50 -23.05
N ILE A 75 -19.54 14.26 -22.05
CA ILE A 75 -19.63 13.08 -21.16
C ILE A 75 -20.92 13.07 -20.34
N ASP A 76 -21.46 14.24 -20.00
CA ASP A 76 -22.67 14.36 -19.19
C ASP A 76 -23.93 13.81 -19.92
N ARG A 77 -23.81 13.57 -21.24
CA ARG A 77 -24.85 12.98 -22.08
C ARG A 77 -24.53 11.57 -22.56
N ALA A 78 -23.38 11.01 -22.12
CA ALA A 78 -23.02 9.63 -22.42
C ALA A 78 -23.86 8.66 -21.59
N GLU A 79 -24.30 7.56 -22.20
CA GLU A 79 -25.17 6.56 -21.58
C GLU A 79 -24.35 5.42 -20.97
N ARG A 80 -23.18 5.11 -21.55
CA ARG A 80 -22.30 4.00 -21.12
C ARG A 80 -21.18 4.47 -20.20
N ILE A 81 -21.52 4.92 -18.98
CA ILE A 81 -20.51 5.34 -18.01
C ILE A 81 -19.95 4.11 -17.28
N PRO A 82 -18.63 3.84 -17.37
CA PRO A 82 -18.04 2.70 -16.70
C PRO A 82 -18.19 2.77 -15.18
N SER A 83 -18.73 1.70 -14.60
CA SER A 83 -18.76 1.50 -13.15
C SER A 83 -17.42 0.89 -12.66
N PRO A 84 -16.96 1.19 -11.44
CA PRO A 84 -15.75 0.58 -10.90
C PRO A 84 -15.86 -0.94 -10.70
N GLY A 85 -17.06 -1.52 -10.84
CA GLY A 85 -17.32 -2.92 -10.52
C GLY A 85 -17.21 -3.21 -9.02
N GLU A 86 -17.48 -4.44 -8.64
CA GLU A 86 -17.17 -4.91 -7.30
C GLU A 86 -15.65 -5.00 -7.14
N SER A 87 -15.11 -4.40 -6.07
CA SER A 87 -13.71 -4.56 -5.76
C SER A 87 -13.50 -5.92 -5.10
N ASP A 88 -12.64 -6.74 -5.66
CA ASP A 88 -12.03 -7.83 -4.92
C ASP A 88 -11.26 -7.22 -3.75
N HIS A 89 -11.66 -7.55 -2.52
CA HIS A 89 -11.13 -6.93 -1.30
C HIS A 89 -9.85 -7.59 -0.80
N GLY A 90 -9.28 -8.50 -1.59
CA GLY A 90 -8.13 -9.29 -1.20
C GLY A 90 -8.47 -10.32 -0.11
N GLN A 91 -7.47 -11.07 0.29
CA GLN A 91 -7.61 -12.06 1.35
C GLN A 91 -7.39 -11.40 2.72
N VAL A 92 -8.12 -11.88 3.72
CA VAL A 92 -7.92 -11.51 5.12
C VAL A 92 -7.50 -12.76 5.89
N LEU A 93 -6.37 -12.65 6.55
CA LEU A 93 -5.83 -13.68 7.42
C LEU A 93 -6.25 -13.43 8.87
N ASP A 94 -6.60 -14.48 9.58
CA ASP A 94 -6.76 -14.42 11.04
C ASP A 94 -5.40 -14.38 11.77
N ALA A 95 -5.41 -14.26 13.09
CA ALA A 95 -4.20 -14.11 13.90
C ALA A 95 -3.24 -15.31 13.79
N GLU A 96 -3.78 -16.53 13.72
CA GLU A 96 -2.98 -17.75 13.57
C GLU A 96 -2.34 -17.82 12.17
N GLN A 97 -3.11 -17.49 11.15
CA GLN A 97 -2.63 -17.43 9.76
C GLN A 97 -1.58 -16.34 9.56
N ILE A 98 -1.73 -15.16 10.20
CA ILE A 98 -0.71 -14.09 10.18
C ILE A 98 0.59 -14.63 10.79
N THR A 99 0.51 -15.29 11.93
CA THR A 99 1.67 -15.88 12.61
C THR A 99 2.34 -16.94 11.72
N ALA A 100 1.57 -17.87 11.15
CA ALA A 100 2.07 -18.90 10.26
C ALA A 100 2.72 -18.30 9.00
N LEU A 101 2.12 -17.25 8.45
CA LEU A 101 2.69 -16.54 7.30
C LEU A 101 4.05 -15.93 7.64
N VAL A 102 4.16 -15.17 8.72
CA VAL A 102 5.45 -14.57 9.12
C VAL A 102 6.51 -15.64 9.35
N GLN A 103 6.16 -16.75 9.97
CA GLN A 103 7.07 -17.89 10.16
C GLN A 103 7.51 -18.52 8.84
N CYS A 104 6.63 -18.61 7.84
CA CYS A 104 6.95 -19.11 6.51
C CYS A 104 8.06 -18.29 5.83
N PHE A 105 8.24 -17.03 6.21
CA PHE A 105 9.30 -16.16 5.67
C PHE A 105 10.63 -16.22 6.45
N LYS A 106 10.76 -16.99 7.53
CA LYS A 106 12.03 -17.15 8.25
C LYS A 106 13.12 -17.62 7.27
N GLY A 107 14.29 -16.95 7.32
CA GLY A 107 15.40 -17.18 6.39
C GLY A 107 15.26 -16.46 5.05
N SER A 108 14.13 -15.83 4.73
CA SER A 108 13.98 -15.00 3.55
C SER A 108 14.55 -13.59 3.78
N ALA A 109 15.17 -13.01 2.76
CA ALA A 109 15.69 -11.64 2.78
C ALA A 109 14.59 -10.56 2.99
N ILE A 110 13.31 -10.91 2.90
CA ILE A 110 12.19 -10.00 3.17
C ILE A 110 11.42 -10.35 4.44
N HIS A 111 11.89 -11.32 5.23
CA HIS A 111 11.23 -11.71 6.49
C HIS A 111 10.96 -10.51 7.41
N PRO A 112 11.93 -9.63 7.73
CA PRO A 112 11.65 -8.48 8.60
C PRO A 112 10.69 -7.47 7.97
N ILE A 113 10.69 -7.33 6.64
CA ILE A 113 9.72 -6.49 5.92
C ILE A 113 8.29 -7.03 6.08
N VAL A 114 8.12 -8.36 5.97
CA VAL A 114 6.83 -9.05 6.15
C VAL A 114 6.35 -8.93 7.59
N ALA A 115 7.24 -9.12 8.57
CA ALA A 115 6.92 -8.97 9.99
C ALA A 115 6.46 -7.53 10.32
N VAL A 116 7.18 -6.52 9.85
CA VAL A 116 6.75 -5.12 10.03
C VAL A 116 5.40 -4.87 9.37
N ALA A 117 5.16 -5.39 8.16
CA ALA A 117 3.86 -5.23 7.50
C ALA A 117 2.72 -5.86 8.29
N ALA A 118 2.91 -7.10 8.76
CA ALA A 118 1.90 -7.87 9.49
C ALA A 118 1.56 -7.25 10.86
N PHE A 119 2.58 -6.80 11.61
CA PHE A 119 2.40 -6.36 12.99
C PHE A 119 2.21 -4.85 13.16
N THR A 120 2.37 -4.06 12.09
CA THR A 120 2.15 -2.61 12.14
C THR A 120 1.03 -2.12 11.23
N GLY A 121 0.62 -2.91 10.24
CA GLY A 121 -0.31 -2.48 9.19
C GLY A 121 0.23 -1.37 8.29
N ALA A 122 1.54 -1.07 8.34
CA ALA A 122 2.14 -0.04 7.51
C ALA A 122 2.09 -0.40 6.02
N ARG A 123 1.98 0.62 5.16
CA ARG A 123 1.99 0.40 3.70
C ARG A 123 3.39 -0.04 3.26
N ARG A 124 3.46 -0.93 2.25
CA ARG A 124 4.74 -1.41 1.71
C ARG A 124 5.75 -0.28 1.47
N ASN A 125 5.32 0.80 0.85
CA ASN A 125 6.20 1.91 0.52
C ASN A 125 6.60 2.76 1.75
N GLU A 126 5.81 2.76 2.82
CA GLU A 126 6.16 3.33 4.12
C GLU A 126 7.26 2.48 4.77
N ILE A 127 7.09 1.15 4.78
CA ILE A 127 8.09 0.20 5.32
C ILE A 127 9.43 0.34 4.60
N LEU A 128 9.42 0.43 3.27
CA LEU A 128 10.64 0.60 2.47
C LEU A 128 11.29 1.99 2.60
N GLY A 129 10.60 2.93 3.23
CA GLY A 129 11.11 4.25 3.56
C GLY A 129 11.58 4.41 5.01
N LEU A 130 11.48 3.36 5.85
CA LEU A 130 11.92 3.42 7.23
C LEU A 130 13.44 3.53 7.35
N GLN A 131 13.86 4.39 8.24
CA GLN A 131 15.26 4.59 8.62
C GLN A 131 15.48 4.12 10.05
N TRP A 132 16.73 3.79 10.42
CA TRP A 132 17.05 3.37 11.78
C TRP A 132 16.78 4.46 12.83
N SER A 133 16.79 5.72 12.43
CA SER A 133 16.38 6.85 13.27
C SER A 133 14.88 6.90 13.59
N ASP A 134 14.06 6.10 12.92
CA ASP A 134 12.61 6.02 13.16
C ASP A 134 12.24 5.05 14.28
N LEU A 135 13.16 4.16 14.68
CA LEU A 135 12.97 3.21 15.77
C LEU A 135 13.48 3.80 17.09
N ASP A 136 12.60 3.87 18.07
CA ASP A 136 12.96 4.09 19.46
C ASP A 136 12.68 2.79 20.25
N PRO A 137 13.72 1.98 20.52
CA PRO A 137 13.54 0.72 21.23
C PRO A 137 13.22 0.89 22.72
N VAL A 138 13.55 2.03 23.33
CA VAL A 138 13.27 2.33 24.74
C VAL A 138 11.80 2.74 24.91
N ALA A 139 11.31 3.67 24.06
CA ALA A 139 9.90 4.07 24.05
C ALA A 139 9.01 3.02 23.36
N LYS A 140 9.59 1.98 22.75
CA LYS A 140 8.91 0.93 21.96
C LYS A 140 8.08 1.50 20.84
N THR A 141 8.62 2.48 20.10
CA THR A 141 7.90 3.17 19.05
C THR A 141 8.59 3.09 17.70
N LEU A 142 7.77 3.14 16.66
CA LEU A 142 8.20 3.24 15.28
C LEU A 142 7.50 4.44 14.62
N ARG A 143 8.28 5.41 14.10
CA ARG A 143 7.78 6.59 13.41
C ARG A 143 7.63 6.30 11.92
N ILE A 144 6.48 6.65 11.35
CA ILE A 144 6.20 6.55 9.93
C ILE A 144 6.03 7.97 9.39
N GLU A 145 7.10 8.53 8.84
CA GLU A 145 7.18 9.93 8.40
C GLU A 145 7.39 10.09 6.91
N ARG A 146 7.77 9.02 6.22
CA ARG A 146 8.08 9.03 4.78
C ARG A 146 7.66 7.74 4.10
N ALA A 147 7.65 7.78 2.76
CA ALA A 147 7.37 6.61 1.95
C ALA A 147 8.24 6.63 0.69
N LEU A 148 8.55 5.45 0.18
CA LEU A 148 9.16 5.27 -1.13
C LEU A 148 8.21 5.79 -2.22
N GLU A 149 8.66 6.73 -3.05
CA GLU A 149 8.02 7.10 -4.32
C GLU A 149 8.87 6.60 -5.48
N GLU A 150 8.24 5.85 -6.39
CA GLU A 150 8.85 5.43 -7.64
C GLU A 150 8.16 6.14 -8.80
N THR A 151 8.93 6.79 -9.66
CA THR A 151 8.48 7.49 -10.87
C THR A 151 9.26 6.97 -12.08
N LYS A 152 8.72 7.23 -13.28
CA LYS A 152 9.44 6.90 -14.51
C LYS A 152 10.73 7.71 -14.60
N GLY A 153 11.83 7.04 -14.95
CA GLY A 153 13.08 7.70 -15.40
C GLY A 153 12.92 8.32 -16.78
N LYS A 154 14.00 8.91 -17.28
CA LYS A 154 14.08 9.35 -18.67
C LYS A 154 14.01 8.14 -19.61
N PRO A 155 13.66 8.35 -20.91
CA PRO A 155 13.74 7.27 -21.89
C PRO A 155 15.11 6.58 -21.87
N GLY A 156 15.13 5.26 -21.71
CA GLY A 156 16.36 4.46 -21.57
C GLY A 156 16.91 4.33 -20.15
N GLU A 157 16.40 5.10 -19.17
CA GLU A 157 16.77 5.00 -17.77
C GLU A 157 15.76 4.15 -16.99
N GLY A 158 16.23 3.49 -15.93
CA GLY A 158 15.37 2.77 -15.00
C GLY A 158 14.48 3.72 -14.16
N PRO A 159 13.58 3.17 -13.34
CA PRO A 159 12.71 3.97 -12.48
C PRO A 159 13.54 4.76 -11.46
N VAL A 160 13.14 6.01 -11.24
CA VAL A 160 13.73 6.88 -10.21
C VAL A 160 13.00 6.63 -8.90
N ARG A 161 13.77 6.29 -7.85
CA ARG A 161 13.28 6.06 -6.49
C ARG A 161 13.74 7.16 -5.56
N ARG A 162 12.84 7.67 -4.75
CA ARG A 162 13.15 8.68 -3.74
C ARG A 162 12.26 8.52 -2.53
N LEU A 163 12.73 9.02 -1.38
CA LEU A 163 11.89 9.20 -0.21
C LEU A 163 11.04 10.44 -0.39
N LYS A 164 9.79 10.34 0.04
CA LYS A 164 8.83 11.41 -0.01
C LYS A 164 8.04 11.46 1.28
N GLU A 165 7.87 12.66 1.81
CA GLU A 165 6.96 12.89 2.91
C GLU A 165 5.49 12.73 2.48
N PRO A 166 4.62 12.27 3.38
CA PRO A 166 3.19 12.19 3.11
C PRO A 166 2.62 13.56 2.78
N LYS A 167 1.68 13.61 1.84
CA LYS A 167 1.02 14.86 1.42
C LYS A 167 0.16 15.50 2.52
N ARG A 168 -0.27 14.73 3.53
CA ARG A 168 -1.08 15.18 4.66
C ARG A 168 -0.32 14.88 5.95
N ALA A 169 -0.26 15.82 6.85
CA ALA A 169 0.36 15.66 8.17
C ALA A 169 -0.24 14.47 8.95
N ALA A 170 -1.55 14.23 8.82
CA ALA A 170 -2.25 13.10 9.42
C ALA A 170 -1.74 11.70 9.01
N HIS A 171 -0.93 11.60 7.96
CA HIS A 171 -0.28 10.34 7.57
C HIS A 171 1.08 10.12 8.24
N LYS A 172 1.67 11.16 8.86
CA LYS A 172 2.81 11.03 9.76
C LYS A 172 2.27 10.53 11.10
N ARG A 173 2.82 9.45 11.60
CA ARG A 173 2.35 8.82 12.83
C ARG A 173 3.46 8.07 13.55
N THR A 174 3.33 7.98 14.85
CA THR A 174 4.16 7.12 15.70
C THR A 174 3.27 6.01 16.23
N ILE A 175 3.71 4.78 16.09
CA ILE A 175 2.98 3.58 16.52
C ILE A 175 3.77 2.85 17.58
N GLN A 176 3.07 2.29 18.58
CA GLN A 176 3.66 1.37 19.55
C GLN A 176 3.90 0.01 18.90
N ILE A 177 5.04 -0.59 19.17
CA ILE A 177 5.41 -1.93 18.73
C ILE A 177 5.84 -2.80 19.93
N ASP A 178 5.70 -4.11 19.78
CA ASP A 178 6.01 -5.07 20.82
C ASP A 178 7.51 -5.44 20.88
N ASP A 179 7.91 -6.09 21.98
CA ASP A 179 9.29 -6.47 22.21
C ASP A 179 9.83 -7.50 21.20
N ALA A 180 8.97 -8.38 20.69
CA ALA A 180 9.38 -9.37 19.70
C ALA A 180 9.75 -8.72 18.36
N LEU A 181 8.95 -7.74 17.90
CA LEU A 181 9.25 -6.98 16.69
C LEU A 181 10.50 -6.11 16.89
N ILE A 182 10.68 -5.51 18.07
CA ILE A 182 11.88 -4.74 18.42
C ILE A 182 13.12 -5.66 18.35
N ALA A 183 13.08 -6.83 18.97
CA ALA A 183 14.19 -7.78 18.95
C ALA A 183 14.56 -8.20 17.51
N LEU A 184 13.56 -8.46 16.66
CA LEU A 184 13.80 -8.74 15.25
C LEU A 184 14.51 -7.58 14.55
N LEU A 185 14.03 -6.34 14.74
CA LEU A 185 14.61 -5.16 14.12
C LEU A 185 16.03 -4.88 14.65
N LEU A 186 16.28 -5.06 15.94
CA LEU A 186 17.62 -4.90 16.50
C LEU A 186 18.60 -5.96 15.95
N SER A 187 18.15 -7.20 15.76
CA SER A 187 18.96 -8.23 15.09
C SER A 187 19.31 -7.83 13.65
N GLU A 188 18.37 -7.25 12.90
CA GLU A 188 18.67 -6.72 11.56
C GLU A 188 19.64 -5.52 11.61
N ARG A 189 19.49 -4.64 12.60
CA ARG A 189 20.41 -3.52 12.80
C ARG A 189 21.83 -4.00 13.11
N GLU A 190 21.97 -5.05 13.91
CA GLU A 190 23.26 -5.66 14.21
C GLU A 190 23.95 -6.16 12.95
N LYS A 191 23.22 -6.85 12.05
CA LYS A 191 23.77 -7.28 10.75
C LYS A 191 24.29 -6.10 9.93
N HIS A 192 23.57 -4.98 9.93
CA HIS A 192 24.01 -3.77 9.25
C HIS A 192 25.27 -3.17 9.89
N LEU A 193 25.37 -3.12 11.22
CA LEU A 193 26.54 -2.65 11.92
C LEU A 193 27.78 -3.52 11.60
N ARG A 194 27.60 -4.85 11.62
CA ARG A 194 28.65 -5.80 11.22
C ARG A 194 29.11 -5.59 9.79
N LEU A 195 28.17 -5.36 8.86
CA LEU A 195 28.49 -5.10 7.46
C LEU A 195 29.29 -3.81 7.28
N VAL A 196 28.92 -2.70 7.97
CA VAL A 196 29.66 -1.44 7.97
C VAL A 196 31.10 -1.63 8.50
N ALA A 197 31.25 -2.42 9.55
CA ALA A 197 32.53 -2.65 10.19
C ALA A 197 33.38 -3.73 9.49
N GLY A 198 32.85 -4.42 8.46
CA GLY A 198 33.54 -5.55 7.81
C GLY A 198 33.70 -6.77 8.72
N ILE A 199 32.88 -6.91 9.75
CA ILE A 199 32.95 -7.97 10.76
C ILE A 199 32.09 -9.15 10.29
N PRO A 200 32.64 -10.39 10.25
CA PRO A 200 31.86 -11.58 9.90
C PRO A 200 30.72 -11.85 10.90
N ASP A 201 29.67 -12.51 10.43
CA ASP A 201 28.61 -13.00 11.30
C ASP A 201 29.15 -13.97 12.35
N GLY A 202 28.65 -13.85 13.60
CA GLY A 202 29.03 -14.73 14.72
C GLY A 202 30.31 -14.35 15.46
N ALA A 203 31.10 -13.37 15.00
CA ALA A 203 32.25 -12.87 15.75
C ALA A 203 31.79 -12.12 17.02
N ALA A 204 32.36 -12.45 18.18
CA ALA A 204 32.09 -11.75 19.44
C ALA A 204 32.86 -10.42 19.45
N VAL A 205 32.17 -9.34 19.13
CA VAL A 205 32.72 -7.97 19.01
C VAL A 205 31.74 -6.98 19.60
N ASP A 206 32.25 -5.98 20.30
CA ASP A 206 31.44 -4.84 20.74
C ASP A 206 31.18 -3.91 19.56
N LEU A 207 29.90 -3.78 19.19
CA LEU A 207 29.42 -2.93 18.12
C LEU A 207 28.94 -1.54 18.58
N SER A 208 29.07 -1.23 19.89
CA SER A 208 28.55 0.02 20.47
C SER A 208 29.15 1.29 19.86
N LEU A 209 30.39 1.20 19.39
CA LEU A 209 31.12 2.31 18.74
C LEU A 209 30.85 2.42 17.25
N ILE A 210 30.24 1.40 16.62
CA ILE A 210 29.94 1.39 15.20
C ILE A 210 28.65 2.18 14.97
N LYS A 211 28.71 3.12 14.03
CA LYS A 211 27.54 3.94 13.65
C LYS A 211 27.15 3.65 12.22
N LEU A 212 25.85 3.52 11.99
CA LEU A 212 25.30 3.50 10.65
C LEU A 212 25.35 4.92 10.05
N PRO A 213 25.47 5.03 8.70
CA PRO A 213 25.39 6.32 8.03
C PRO A 213 24.11 7.08 8.36
N GLU A 214 24.16 8.40 8.30
CA GLU A 214 22.98 9.22 8.41
C GLU A 214 21.96 8.85 7.31
N GLY A 215 20.69 8.77 7.67
CA GLY A 215 19.63 8.36 6.76
C GLY A 215 19.64 6.88 6.38
N ALA A 216 20.43 6.03 7.06
CA ALA A 216 20.47 4.59 6.80
C ALA A 216 19.08 3.96 6.91
N LEU A 217 18.66 3.32 5.82
CA LEU A 217 17.39 2.61 5.72
C LEU A 217 17.42 1.32 6.56
N MET A 218 16.27 0.94 7.11
CA MET A 218 16.11 -0.38 7.74
C MET A 218 16.16 -1.52 6.71
N PHE A 219 15.71 -1.27 5.48
CA PHE A 219 15.59 -2.28 4.43
C PHE A 219 16.21 -1.80 3.11
N PRO A 220 17.52 -1.51 3.08
CA PRO A 220 18.19 -1.06 1.86
C PRO A 220 18.32 -2.20 0.84
N THR A 221 18.66 -1.86 -0.40
CA THR A 221 19.10 -2.83 -1.41
C THR A 221 20.63 -2.93 -1.38
N PHE A 222 21.15 -4.11 -1.08
CA PHE A 222 22.57 -4.40 -1.22
C PHE A 222 22.87 -5.01 -2.59
N HIS A 223 23.94 -4.58 -3.22
CA HIS A 223 24.54 -5.20 -4.38
C HIS A 223 25.95 -5.66 -4.01
N GLY A 224 26.13 -6.96 -3.84
CA GLY A 224 27.41 -7.51 -3.40
C GLY A 224 27.77 -7.10 -1.96
N ARG A 225 29.05 -6.76 -1.75
CA ARG A 225 29.56 -6.30 -0.44
C ARG A 225 29.50 -4.77 -0.26
N ASP A 226 29.06 -4.04 -1.27
CA ASP A 226 28.95 -2.58 -1.19
C ASP A 226 27.71 -2.20 -0.36
N GLY A 227 27.96 -1.77 0.86
CA GLY A 227 26.94 -1.40 1.83
C GLY A 227 26.43 0.03 1.63
N ASP A 228 25.75 0.32 0.53
CA ASP A 228 24.99 1.57 0.44
C ASP A 228 23.65 1.44 1.17
N PHE A 229 23.66 1.88 2.42
CA PHE A 229 22.48 1.84 3.30
C PHE A 229 21.39 2.86 2.93
N THR A 230 21.65 3.75 1.97
CA THR A 230 20.67 4.73 1.49
C THR A 230 19.94 4.27 0.22
N LYS A 231 20.38 3.16 -0.38
CA LYS A 231 19.83 2.66 -1.63
C LYS A 231 18.46 2.03 -1.46
N LEU A 232 17.46 2.69 -2.03
CA LEU A 232 16.06 2.29 -1.95
C LEU A 232 15.77 0.97 -2.67
N ARG A 233 15.05 0.08 -2.01
CA ARG A 233 14.65 -1.23 -2.54
C ARG A 233 13.54 -1.10 -3.59
N ASP A 234 13.54 -2.01 -4.56
CA ASP A 234 12.45 -2.12 -5.53
C ASP A 234 11.18 -2.69 -4.88
N ALA A 235 10.15 -1.86 -4.81
CA ALA A 235 8.89 -2.25 -4.19
C ALA A 235 8.16 -3.37 -4.96
N LYS A 236 8.32 -3.44 -6.29
CA LYS A 236 7.72 -4.50 -7.11
C LYS A 236 8.43 -5.83 -6.89
N ALA A 237 9.78 -5.79 -6.77
CA ALA A 237 10.56 -6.98 -6.46
C ALA A 237 10.17 -7.57 -5.10
N VAL A 238 9.94 -6.72 -4.08
CA VAL A 238 9.44 -7.18 -2.76
C VAL A 238 8.10 -7.87 -2.89
N SER A 239 7.13 -7.30 -3.62
CA SER A 239 5.82 -7.96 -3.83
C SER A 239 5.93 -9.28 -4.58
N LYS A 240 6.74 -9.33 -5.65
CA LYS A 240 6.95 -10.58 -6.40
C LYS A 240 7.60 -11.67 -5.54
N HIS A 241 8.57 -11.29 -4.69
CA HIS A 241 9.19 -12.21 -3.76
C HIS A 241 8.17 -12.72 -2.74
N PHE A 242 7.36 -11.82 -2.18
CA PHE A 242 6.28 -12.16 -1.27
C PHE A 242 5.30 -13.16 -1.89
N GLU A 243 4.75 -12.85 -3.06
CA GLU A 243 3.82 -13.73 -3.79
C GLU A 243 4.43 -15.10 -4.12
N LYS A 244 5.70 -15.14 -4.49
CA LYS A 244 6.41 -16.39 -4.77
C LYS A 244 6.50 -17.29 -3.53
N TRP A 245 6.80 -16.71 -2.36
CA TRP A 245 6.97 -17.46 -1.11
C TRP A 245 5.64 -17.86 -0.48
N SER A 246 4.65 -16.96 -0.48
CA SER A 246 3.34 -17.23 0.11
C SER A 246 2.47 -18.17 -0.71
N ARG A 247 2.72 -18.31 -2.03
CA ARG A 247 1.87 -19.02 -2.98
C ARG A 247 1.50 -20.44 -2.56
N LYS A 248 2.41 -21.17 -1.92
CA LYS A 248 2.16 -22.57 -1.52
C LYS A 248 1.16 -22.69 -0.38
N THR A 249 1.24 -21.79 0.58
CA THR A 249 0.44 -21.82 1.82
C THR A 249 -0.78 -20.91 1.73
N PHE A 250 -0.62 -19.77 1.05
CA PHE A 250 -1.65 -18.74 0.90
C PHE A 250 -1.75 -18.31 -0.58
N PRO A 251 -2.34 -19.14 -1.46
CA PRO A 251 -2.45 -18.83 -2.88
C PRO A 251 -3.31 -17.58 -3.10
N GLY A 252 -2.85 -16.67 -3.95
CA GLY A 252 -3.54 -15.42 -4.26
C GLY A 252 -3.35 -14.28 -3.26
N LEU A 253 -2.69 -14.53 -2.12
CA LEU A 253 -2.38 -13.50 -1.14
C LEU A 253 -1.39 -12.48 -1.71
N CYS A 254 -1.72 -11.21 -1.65
CA CYS A 254 -0.84 -10.13 -2.03
C CYS A 254 -0.26 -9.39 -0.81
N PHE A 255 0.87 -8.69 -0.98
CA PHE A 255 1.53 -7.99 0.13
C PHE A 255 0.62 -6.95 0.82
N HIS A 256 -0.31 -6.35 0.09
CA HIS A 256 -1.21 -5.35 0.66
C HIS A 256 -2.28 -5.95 1.58
N ASP A 257 -2.57 -7.24 1.42
CA ASP A 257 -3.56 -7.95 2.24
C ASP A 257 -3.13 -8.08 3.70
N LEU A 258 -1.81 -8.05 3.98
CA LEU A 258 -1.27 -8.01 5.35
C LEU A 258 -1.83 -6.83 6.14
N ARG A 259 -1.95 -5.67 5.50
CA ARG A 259 -2.52 -4.49 6.15
C ARG A 259 -4.00 -4.69 6.46
N GLY A 260 -4.77 -5.22 5.51
CA GLY A 260 -6.18 -5.54 5.73
C GLY A 260 -6.39 -6.59 6.81
N SER A 261 -5.51 -7.59 6.88
CA SER A 261 -5.50 -8.62 7.94
C SER A 261 -5.20 -8.01 9.31
N HIS A 262 -4.18 -7.14 9.40
CA HIS A 262 -3.85 -6.41 10.63
C HIS A 262 -5.03 -5.55 11.13
N GLU A 263 -5.67 -4.80 10.23
CA GLU A 263 -6.83 -3.96 10.53
C GLU A 263 -8.00 -4.81 11.05
N THR A 264 -8.30 -5.92 10.37
CA THR A 264 -9.37 -6.83 10.75
C THR A 264 -9.09 -7.51 12.09
N ALA A 265 -7.86 -8.01 12.31
CA ALA A 265 -7.50 -8.65 13.57
C ALA A 265 -7.64 -7.70 14.78
N LEU A 266 -7.28 -6.43 14.63
CA LEU A 266 -7.46 -5.43 15.70
C LEU A 266 -8.93 -5.10 15.95
N LEU A 267 -9.75 -4.98 14.92
CA LEU A 267 -11.18 -4.71 15.04
C LEU A 267 -11.92 -5.90 15.66
N ASP A 268 -11.57 -7.13 15.25
CA ASP A 268 -12.13 -8.37 15.82
C ASP A 268 -11.71 -8.56 17.29
N ALA A 269 -10.54 -8.03 17.67
CA ALA A 269 -10.11 -7.96 19.08
C ALA A 269 -10.77 -6.82 19.88
N GLY A 270 -11.72 -6.07 19.30
CA GLY A 270 -12.45 -5.01 19.98
C GLY A 270 -11.71 -3.67 20.07
N VAL A 271 -10.57 -3.49 19.36
CA VAL A 271 -9.88 -2.21 19.36
C VAL A 271 -10.74 -1.16 18.65
N PRO A 272 -10.96 0.02 19.25
CA PRO A 272 -11.84 1.04 18.67
C PRO A 272 -11.41 1.46 17.26
N VAL A 273 -12.37 1.62 16.36
CA VAL A 273 -12.16 1.94 14.93
C VAL A 273 -11.25 3.15 14.72
N HIS A 274 -11.42 4.21 15.52
CA HIS A 274 -10.60 5.42 15.41
C HIS A 274 -9.13 5.16 15.79
N VAL A 275 -8.86 4.25 16.74
CA VAL A 275 -7.50 3.86 17.13
C VAL A 275 -6.83 3.06 16.01
N VAL A 276 -7.55 2.07 15.43
CA VAL A 276 -7.05 1.28 14.30
C VAL A 276 -6.81 2.17 13.09
N ALA A 277 -7.74 3.10 12.80
CA ALA A 277 -7.61 4.06 11.71
C ALA A 277 -6.38 4.97 11.87
N ALA A 278 -6.18 5.53 13.08
CA ALA A 278 -5.02 6.36 13.40
C ALA A 278 -3.72 5.56 13.27
N ARG A 279 -3.65 4.34 13.85
CA ARG A 279 -2.50 3.44 13.75
C ARG A 279 -2.12 3.13 12.31
N CYS A 280 -3.11 2.86 11.48
CA CYS A 280 -2.88 2.56 10.06
C CYS A 280 -2.77 3.80 9.18
N GLY A 281 -3.09 5.01 9.65
CA GLY A 281 -3.10 6.23 8.84
C GLY A 281 -4.20 6.18 7.76
N HIS A 282 -5.39 5.78 8.17
CA HIS A 282 -6.64 5.80 7.40
C HIS A 282 -7.59 6.87 7.91
N ASP A 283 -8.50 7.27 7.05
CA ASP A 283 -9.75 7.85 7.46
C ASP A 283 -10.66 6.75 8.04
N PRO A 284 -11.29 6.94 9.23
CA PRO A 284 -12.17 5.95 9.86
C PRO A 284 -13.29 5.45 8.94
N ALA A 285 -13.89 6.32 8.14
CA ALA A 285 -14.94 5.95 7.19
C ALA A 285 -14.42 5.04 6.06
N THR A 286 -13.16 5.21 5.66
CA THR A 286 -12.51 4.32 4.70
C THR A 286 -12.23 2.96 5.30
N LEU A 287 -11.78 2.91 6.56
CA LEU A 287 -11.55 1.68 7.29
C LEU A 287 -12.85 0.89 7.43
N LEU A 288 -13.93 1.52 7.91
CA LEU A 288 -15.25 0.89 8.08
C LEU A 288 -15.79 0.32 6.77
N ARG A 289 -15.69 1.07 5.67
CA ARG A 289 -16.12 0.57 4.35
C ARG A 289 -15.33 -0.67 3.90
N SER A 290 -14.06 -0.74 4.22
CA SER A 290 -13.23 -1.90 3.89
C SER A 290 -13.53 -3.09 4.80
N TYR A 291 -13.71 -2.85 6.09
CA TYR A 291 -14.02 -3.86 7.10
C TYR A 291 -15.39 -4.48 6.89
N ALA A 292 -16.43 -3.67 6.71
CA ALA A 292 -17.82 -4.14 6.52
C ALA A 292 -17.98 -5.07 5.31
N LYS A 293 -17.12 -4.92 4.30
CA LYS A 293 -17.10 -5.80 3.12
C LYS A 293 -16.38 -7.14 3.35
N ARG A 294 -15.52 -7.22 4.37
CA ARG A 294 -14.69 -8.39 4.68
C ARG A 294 -15.30 -9.30 5.74
N THR A 295 -16.19 -8.78 6.61
CA THR A 295 -16.70 -9.52 7.76
C THR A 295 -18.19 -9.83 7.62
N ARG A 296 -18.49 -11.07 7.25
CA ARG A 296 -19.83 -11.68 7.47
C ARG A 296 -19.99 -12.25 8.90
N LYS A 297 -18.89 -12.44 9.65
CA LYS A 297 -18.88 -13.01 11.00
C LYS A 297 -19.34 -12.06 12.11
N ALA A 298 -19.44 -10.76 11.83
CA ALA A 298 -19.78 -9.75 12.83
C ALA A 298 -21.20 -9.93 13.41
N ASP A 299 -22.16 -10.43 12.62
CA ASP A 299 -23.54 -10.64 13.08
C ASP A 299 -23.64 -11.78 14.10
N THR A 300 -22.92 -12.87 13.92
CA THR A 300 -22.86 -13.97 14.91
C THR A 300 -22.26 -13.51 16.23
N SER A 301 -21.22 -12.66 16.20
CA SER A 301 -20.64 -12.08 17.40
C SER A 301 -21.62 -11.14 18.12
N ALA A 302 -22.35 -10.31 17.39
CA ALA A 302 -23.39 -9.45 17.94
C ALA A 302 -24.52 -10.28 18.58
N ALA A 303 -24.98 -11.33 17.91
CA ALA A 303 -25.96 -12.25 18.44
C ALA A 303 -25.53 -12.93 19.75
N ASN A 304 -24.26 -13.32 19.86
CA ASN A 304 -23.71 -13.92 21.08
C ASN A 304 -23.65 -12.91 22.23
N VAL A 305 -23.30 -11.66 21.99
CA VAL A 305 -23.33 -10.59 23.02
C VAL A 305 -24.75 -10.33 23.50
N ILE A 306 -25.70 -10.19 22.59
CA ILE A 306 -27.12 -10.02 22.92
C ILE A 306 -27.66 -11.27 23.62
N GLY A 307 -27.28 -12.47 23.17
CA GLY A 307 -27.68 -13.73 23.80
C GLY A 307 -27.25 -13.84 25.27
N ALA A 308 -26.04 -13.40 25.60
CA ALA A 308 -25.56 -13.35 26.98
C ALA A 308 -26.38 -12.35 27.84
N MET A 309 -26.73 -11.19 27.26
CA MET A 309 -27.57 -10.19 27.94
C MET A 309 -29.03 -10.69 28.11
N SER A 310 -29.58 -11.34 27.08
CA SER A 310 -30.95 -11.86 27.12
C SER A 310 -31.10 -13.06 28.09
N ALA A 311 -30.10 -13.94 28.16
CA ALA A 311 -30.11 -15.03 29.14
C ALA A 311 -30.18 -14.49 30.58
N ALA A 312 -29.35 -13.48 30.91
CA ALA A 312 -29.38 -12.85 32.23
C ALA A 312 -30.65 -12.06 32.56
N ALA A 313 -31.42 -11.65 31.54
CA ALA A 313 -32.63 -10.88 31.71
C ALA A 313 -33.93 -11.75 31.73
N LEU A 314 -33.85 -13.00 31.24
CA LEU A 314 -34.99 -13.92 31.10
C LEU A 314 -34.97 -15.07 32.13
N GLU A 315 -33.90 -15.19 32.95
CA GLU A 315 -33.85 -15.96 34.19
C GLU A 315 -34.43 -15.17 35.35
#